data_f37b6b649ca32e381ec1e22faf3806bc
#
_entry.id   f37b6b649ca32e381ec1e22faf3806bc
#
_cell.length_a   1.000
_cell.length_b   1.000
_cell.length_c   1.000
_cell.angle_alpha   90.00
_cell.angle_beta   90.00
_cell.angle_gamma   90.00
#
_symmetry.space_group_name_H-M   'P 1'
#
loop_
_entity.id
_entity.type
_entity.pdbx_description
1 polymer ?
#
loop_
_entity_poly.entity_id
_entity_poly.type
_entity_poly.pdbx_seq_one_letter_code
_entity_poly.pdbx_strand_id
1 'polypeptide(L)'
;MSASRLTALGAPLKSPRMALREIIILPDKRLRQVSEPVTRITAEVRALVDDMFETMYKAPGVGLAAIQVGVAKRIVTADTAKKDEPKNPQVFINPELVWSSDEKNTYEEGCLSIPEYYEEVERPTQVKVRFMDLDGKTQELEANGLLATVLQHEIDHTNGILFIDHISKLKRDRVVKKFAKAAKRETE
;
A
#
# COMPACT_ATOMS: atom_id res chain seq x y z
N MET A 1 47.93 -30.76 -28.93
CA MET A 1 46.78 -31.26 -28.11
C MET A 1 46.27 -30.08 -27.27
N SER A 2 45.24 -29.41 -27.76
CA SER A 2 44.67 -28.22 -27.11
C SER A 2 43.31 -28.60 -26.51
N ALA A 3 43.21 -28.52 -25.22
CA ALA A 3 41.99 -28.80 -24.48
C ALA A 3 41.17 -27.51 -24.35
N SER A 4 40.07 -27.44 -25.08
CA SER A 4 39.05 -26.38 -24.93
C SER A 4 38.32 -26.53 -23.59
N ARG A 5 38.42 -25.49 -22.76
CA ARG A 5 37.56 -25.36 -21.56
C ARG A 5 36.19 -24.91 -22.00
N LEU A 6 35.18 -25.76 -21.83
CA LEU A 6 33.78 -25.36 -21.84
C LEU A 6 33.50 -24.50 -20.60
N THR A 7 33.16 -23.25 -20.83
CA THR A 7 32.57 -22.37 -19.83
C THR A 7 31.12 -22.80 -19.57
N ALA A 8 30.83 -23.21 -18.35
CA ALA A 8 29.47 -23.54 -17.92
C ALA A 8 28.61 -22.28 -18.03
N LEU A 9 27.58 -22.32 -18.87
CA LEU A 9 26.50 -21.33 -18.87
C LEU A 9 25.80 -21.38 -17.49
N GLY A 10 25.82 -20.26 -16.80
CA GLY A 10 25.08 -20.08 -15.56
C GLY A 10 23.60 -20.40 -15.77
N ALA A 11 23.04 -21.16 -14.84
CA ALA A 11 21.62 -21.46 -14.82
C ALA A 11 20.81 -20.16 -14.82
N PRO A 12 19.66 -20.10 -15.54
CA PRO A 12 18.81 -18.92 -15.53
C PRO A 12 18.36 -18.65 -14.09
N LEU A 13 18.58 -17.44 -13.63
CA LEU A 13 18.01 -16.93 -12.37
C LEU A 13 16.50 -17.12 -12.46
N LYS A 14 15.94 -18.01 -11.63
CA LYS A 14 14.50 -18.17 -11.51
C LYS A 14 13.93 -16.80 -11.15
N SER A 15 13.04 -16.27 -11.99
CA SER A 15 12.22 -15.11 -11.63
C SER A 15 11.66 -15.30 -10.23
N PRO A 16 11.74 -14.31 -9.34
CA PRO A 16 11.14 -14.43 -8.02
C PRO A 16 9.66 -14.77 -8.20
N ARG A 17 9.25 -15.87 -7.59
CA ARG A 17 7.86 -16.34 -7.67
C ARG A 17 7.03 -15.33 -6.90
N MET A 18 6.15 -14.59 -7.57
CA MET A 18 5.18 -13.73 -6.91
C MET A 18 4.45 -14.51 -5.83
N ALA A 19 4.38 -13.98 -4.63
CA ALA A 19 3.81 -14.64 -3.47
C ALA A 19 2.71 -13.76 -2.87
N LEU A 20 1.56 -14.40 -2.59
CA LEU A 20 0.52 -13.75 -1.78
C LEU A 20 1.06 -13.53 -0.37
N ARG A 21 0.91 -12.30 0.12
CA ARG A 21 1.27 -11.93 1.47
C ARG A 21 0.03 -11.86 2.35
N GLU A 22 0.19 -12.21 3.61
CA GLU A 22 -0.85 -12.03 4.61
C GLU A 22 -1.06 -10.53 4.88
N ILE A 23 -2.33 -10.11 4.84
CA ILE A 23 -2.69 -8.73 5.20
C ILE A 23 -2.91 -8.67 6.71
N ILE A 24 -2.19 -7.76 7.34
CA ILE A 24 -2.31 -7.49 8.77
C ILE A 24 -3.62 -6.78 9.04
N ILE A 25 -4.37 -7.29 10.01
CA ILE A 25 -5.70 -6.81 10.41
C ILE A 25 -5.61 -6.06 11.74
N LEU A 26 -6.39 -4.99 11.89
CA LEU A 26 -6.61 -4.34 13.17
C LEU A 26 -7.07 -5.39 14.23
N PRO A 27 -6.54 -5.42 15.46
CA PRO A 27 -5.80 -4.38 16.16
C PRO A 27 -4.27 -4.53 16.15
N ASP A 28 -3.69 -5.16 15.14
CA ASP A 28 -2.24 -5.36 15.09
C ASP A 28 -1.50 -4.01 15.18
N LYS A 29 -0.62 -3.91 16.18
CA LYS A 29 0.11 -2.67 16.46
C LYS A 29 1.08 -2.25 15.36
N ARG A 30 1.49 -3.20 14.49
CA ARG A 30 2.37 -2.88 13.35
C ARG A 30 1.74 -1.86 12.40
N LEU A 31 0.41 -1.86 12.27
CA LEU A 31 -0.31 -0.86 11.48
C LEU A 31 -0.13 0.59 11.96
N ARG A 32 0.38 0.78 13.17
CA ARG A 32 0.64 2.09 13.79
C ARG A 32 2.10 2.51 13.73
N GLN A 33 2.94 1.72 13.08
CA GLN A 33 4.36 2.06 12.92
C GLN A 33 4.53 3.06 11.78
N VAL A 34 5.42 4.04 11.99
CA VAL A 34 5.90 4.90 10.92
C VAL A 34 6.87 4.11 10.07
N SER A 35 6.59 4.04 8.78
CA SER A 35 7.42 3.31 7.83
C SER A 35 8.72 4.05 7.50
N GLU A 36 9.80 3.30 7.37
CA GLU A 36 11.11 3.83 7.02
C GLU A 36 11.22 4.11 5.51
N PRO A 37 11.96 5.15 5.11
CA PRO A 37 12.21 5.41 3.71
C PRO A 37 13.03 4.30 3.05
N VAL A 38 12.76 4.06 1.77
CA VAL A 38 13.57 3.20 0.90
C VAL A 38 14.73 4.02 0.37
N THR A 39 15.96 3.58 0.64
CA THR A 39 17.18 4.30 0.20
C THR A 39 17.70 3.81 -1.15
N ARG A 40 17.37 2.58 -1.56
CA ARG A 40 17.80 1.96 -2.82
C ARG A 40 16.73 1.02 -3.36
N ILE A 41 16.53 1.03 -4.67
CA ILE A 41 15.65 0.07 -5.37
C ILE A 41 16.45 -1.22 -5.64
N THR A 42 16.32 -2.16 -4.71
CA THR A 42 16.96 -3.48 -4.81
C THR A 42 16.02 -4.50 -5.47
N ALA A 43 16.51 -5.69 -5.76
CA ALA A 43 15.70 -6.79 -6.26
C ALA A 43 14.60 -7.19 -5.27
N GLU A 44 14.89 -7.11 -3.96
CA GLU A 44 13.92 -7.40 -2.89
C GLU A 44 12.80 -6.35 -2.85
N VAL A 45 13.10 -5.07 -3.08
CA VAL A 45 12.07 -4.01 -3.19
C VAL A 45 11.17 -4.27 -4.39
N ARG A 46 11.73 -4.64 -5.56
CA ARG A 46 10.94 -4.99 -6.74
C ARG A 46 10.06 -6.21 -6.50
N ALA A 47 10.61 -7.27 -5.93
CA ALA A 47 9.86 -8.48 -5.57
C ALA A 47 8.73 -8.17 -4.57
N LEU A 48 8.97 -7.31 -3.58
CA LEU A 48 7.95 -6.86 -2.64
C LEU A 48 6.81 -6.12 -3.35
N VAL A 49 7.13 -5.23 -4.30
CA VAL A 49 6.12 -4.50 -5.09
C VAL A 49 5.27 -5.47 -5.91
N ASP A 50 5.89 -6.47 -6.53
CA ASP A 50 5.17 -7.51 -7.29
C ASP A 50 4.22 -8.31 -6.39
N ASP A 51 4.69 -8.74 -5.22
CA ASP A 51 3.87 -9.43 -4.20
C ASP A 51 2.72 -8.54 -3.69
N MET A 52 2.98 -7.22 -3.51
CA MET A 52 1.96 -6.26 -3.08
C MET A 52 0.85 -6.12 -4.13
N PHE A 53 1.18 -6.01 -5.42
CA PHE A 53 0.17 -5.97 -6.47
C PHE A 53 -0.66 -7.25 -6.52
N GLU A 54 -0.02 -8.42 -6.45
CA GLU A 54 -0.73 -9.71 -6.44
C GLU A 54 -1.69 -9.80 -5.25
N THR A 55 -1.21 -9.43 -4.06
CA THR A 55 -1.99 -9.41 -2.82
C THR A 55 -3.16 -8.43 -2.92
N MET A 56 -2.92 -7.21 -3.39
CA MET A 56 -3.92 -6.16 -3.58
C MET A 56 -5.05 -6.63 -4.51
N TYR A 57 -4.70 -7.17 -5.67
CA TYR A 57 -5.70 -7.66 -6.63
C TYR A 57 -6.48 -8.87 -6.10
N LYS A 58 -5.83 -9.75 -5.37
CA LYS A 58 -6.49 -10.92 -4.77
C LYS A 58 -7.49 -10.54 -3.68
N ALA A 59 -7.19 -9.48 -2.93
CA ALA A 59 -8.04 -8.94 -1.85
C ALA A 59 -9.08 -7.90 -2.34
N PRO A 60 -9.43 -7.86 -3.63
CA PRO A 60 -10.04 -6.83 -4.46
C PRO A 60 -9.87 -5.39 -3.96
N GLY A 61 -8.64 -5.02 -3.62
CA GLY A 61 -8.27 -3.66 -3.23
C GLY A 61 -7.82 -2.80 -4.40
N VAL A 62 -7.91 -1.48 -4.24
CA VAL A 62 -7.45 -0.46 -5.21
C VAL A 62 -6.17 0.24 -4.76
N GLY A 63 -5.74 0.00 -3.51
CA GLY A 63 -4.50 0.48 -2.91
C GLY A 63 -3.98 -0.50 -1.86
N LEU A 64 -2.68 -0.45 -1.59
CA LEU A 64 -2.03 -1.22 -0.55
C LEU A 64 -0.70 -0.57 -0.16
N ALA A 65 -0.48 -0.37 1.14
CA ALA A 65 0.80 0.05 1.69
C ALA A 65 1.61 -1.14 2.22
N ALA A 66 2.93 -1.10 2.10
CA ALA A 66 3.81 -2.20 2.51
C ALA A 66 3.66 -2.58 4.00
N ILE A 67 3.33 -1.63 4.86
CA ILE A 67 3.07 -1.90 6.27
C ILE A 67 1.89 -2.86 6.48
N GLN A 68 0.89 -2.85 5.61
CA GLN A 68 -0.26 -3.75 5.69
C GLN A 68 0.10 -5.21 5.38
N VAL A 69 1.25 -5.45 4.78
CA VAL A 69 1.82 -6.81 4.60
C VAL A 69 3.05 -7.03 5.49
N GLY A 70 3.17 -6.29 6.58
CA GLY A 70 4.19 -6.50 7.61
C GLY A 70 5.56 -5.88 7.31
N VAL A 71 5.69 -5.08 6.26
CA VAL A 71 6.95 -4.45 5.87
C VAL A 71 6.89 -2.95 6.13
N ALA A 72 7.59 -2.48 7.17
CA ALA A 72 7.60 -1.06 7.57
C ALA A 72 8.50 -0.23 6.64
N LYS A 73 8.17 -0.19 5.35
CA LYS A 73 8.83 0.64 4.32
C LYS A 73 7.80 1.54 3.64
N ARG A 74 8.23 2.74 3.25
CA ARG A 74 7.39 3.70 2.55
C ARG A 74 7.21 3.28 1.08
N ILE A 75 6.38 2.27 0.86
CA ILE A 75 6.01 1.77 -0.46
C ILE A 75 4.50 1.65 -0.51
N VAL A 76 3.92 2.17 -1.57
CA VAL A 76 2.48 2.16 -1.85
C VAL A 76 2.26 1.65 -3.27
N THR A 77 1.28 0.78 -3.43
CA THR A 77 0.76 0.37 -4.74
C THR A 77 -0.68 0.84 -4.89
N ALA A 78 -1.07 1.27 -6.07
CA ALA A 78 -2.43 1.68 -6.39
C ALA A 78 -2.80 1.29 -7.81
N ASP A 79 -4.06 0.94 -8.02
CA ASP A 79 -4.68 0.79 -9.32
C ASP A 79 -6.16 1.15 -9.21
N THR A 80 -6.51 2.32 -9.75
CA THR A 80 -7.88 2.85 -9.73
C THR A 80 -8.61 2.69 -11.06
N ALA A 81 -8.07 1.86 -11.98
CA ALA A 81 -8.74 1.51 -13.23
C ALA A 81 -10.09 0.85 -12.93
N LYS A 82 -11.11 1.21 -13.71
CA LYS A 82 -12.43 0.61 -13.58
C LYS A 82 -12.40 -0.84 -14.04
N LYS A 83 -13.40 -1.62 -13.61
CA LYS A 83 -13.50 -3.06 -13.90
C LYS A 83 -13.42 -3.39 -15.40
N ASP A 84 -13.91 -2.49 -16.25
CA ASP A 84 -13.95 -2.68 -17.72
C ASP A 84 -12.78 -1.98 -18.44
N GLU A 85 -11.84 -1.41 -17.69
CA GLU A 85 -10.65 -0.75 -18.20
C GLU A 85 -9.42 -1.64 -18.01
N PRO A 86 -8.38 -1.50 -18.85
CA PRO A 86 -7.11 -2.16 -18.62
C PRO A 86 -6.53 -1.76 -17.26
N LYS A 87 -5.91 -2.69 -16.56
CA LYS A 87 -5.19 -2.40 -15.32
C LYS A 87 -4.14 -1.31 -15.54
N ASN A 88 -4.04 -0.41 -14.58
CA ASN A 88 -3.07 0.68 -14.54
C ASN A 88 -2.29 0.66 -13.20
N PRO A 89 -1.46 -0.37 -12.95
CA PRO A 89 -0.72 -0.49 -11.71
C PRO A 89 0.31 0.64 -11.56
N GLN A 90 0.24 1.36 -10.45
CA GLN A 90 1.14 2.44 -10.11
C GLN A 90 1.84 2.14 -8.78
N VAL A 91 3.14 2.40 -8.71
CA VAL A 91 3.94 2.25 -7.49
C VAL A 91 4.52 3.60 -7.07
N PHE A 92 4.46 3.85 -5.78
CA PHE A 92 4.93 5.09 -5.17
C PHE A 92 5.89 4.72 -4.03
N ILE A 93 7.18 5.02 -4.24
CA ILE A 93 8.23 4.77 -3.24
C ILE A 93 8.57 6.08 -2.57
N ASN A 94 8.60 6.07 -1.23
CA ASN A 94 8.76 7.28 -0.41
C ASN A 94 7.74 8.37 -0.76
N PRO A 95 6.44 8.04 -0.90
CA PRO A 95 5.46 9.04 -1.28
C PRO A 95 5.31 10.11 -0.19
N GLU A 96 5.16 11.36 -0.64
CA GLU A 96 4.96 12.54 0.19
C GLU A 96 3.89 13.43 -0.44
N LEU A 97 2.91 13.86 0.35
CA LEU A 97 1.97 14.90 -0.06
C LEU A 97 2.66 16.25 -0.01
N VAL A 98 2.95 16.84 -1.17
CA VAL A 98 3.63 18.14 -1.28
C VAL A 98 2.65 19.30 -1.43
N TRP A 99 1.41 19.02 -1.80
CA TRP A 99 0.31 19.98 -1.88
C TRP A 99 -1.04 19.27 -1.81
N SER A 100 -2.05 19.95 -1.29
CA SER A 100 -3.45 19.54 -1.30
C SER A 100 -4.37 20.74 -1.52
N SER A 101 -5.53 20.52 -2.15
CA SER A 101 -6.55 21.55 -2.34
C SER A 101 -7.25 21.89 -1.02
N ASP A 102 -7.76 23.13 -0.94
CA ASP A 102 -8.66 23.55 0.15
C ASP A 102 -10.04 22.92 -0.01
N GLU A 103 -10.45 22.67 -1.24
CA GLU A 103 -11.69 21.98 -1.55
C GLU A 103 -11.60 20.52 -1.10
N LYS A 104 -12.64 20.07 -0.39
CA LYS A 104 -12.73 18.71 0.14
C LYS A 104 -13.96 18.00 -0.41
N ASN A 105 -13.87 16.69 -0.42
CA ASN A 105 -14.98 15.79 -0.75
C ASN A 105 -15.06 14.67 0.28
N THR A 106 -16.24 14.11 0.44
CA THR A 106 -16.50 12.98 1.31
C THR A 106 -16.67 11.72 0.47
N TYR A 107 -15.86 10.71 0.77
CA TYR A 107 -15.97 9.38 0.18
C TYR A 107 -16.18 8.34 1.27
N GLU A 108 -16.94 7.29 0.94
CA GLU A 108 -16.99 6.09 1.75
C GLU A 108 -15.68 5.31 1.54
N GLU A 109 -14.85 5.29 2.59
CA GLU A 109 -13.59 4.56 2.61
C GLU A 109 -13.73 3.23 3.34
N GLY A 110 -13.06 2.21 2.81
CA GLY A 110 -12.78 0.94 3.46
C GLY A 110 -11.28 0.68 3.47
N CYS A 111 -10.83 -0.33 4.19
CA CYS A 111 -9.42 -0.69 4.28
C CYS A 111 -9.27 -2.21 4.35
N LEU A 112 -8.34 -2.78 3.58
CA LEU A 112 -8.03 -4.21 3.63
C LEU A 112 -7.59 -4.68 5.02
N SER A 113 -7.01 -3.76 5.83
CA SER A 113 -6.63 -4.03 7.23
C SER A 113 -7.77 -3.84 8.24
N ILE A 114 -8.94 -3.38 7.81
CA ILE A 114 -10.16 -3.21 8.62
C ILE A 114 -11.35 -3.76 7.82
N PRO A 115 -11.39 -5.07 7.57
CA PRO A 115 -12.38 -5.68 6.68
C PRO A 115 -13.81 -5.47 7.17
N GLU A 116 -14.74 -5.37 6.21
CA GLU A 116 -16.18 -5.23 6.48
C GLU A 116 -16.55 -4.01 7.34
N TYR A 117 -15.72 -2.97 7.27
CA TYR A 117 -16.02 -1.68 7.87
C TYR A 117 -15.75 -0.55 6.89
N TYR A 118 -16.74 0.28 6.69
CA TYR A 118 -16.73 1.42 5.79
C TYR A 118 -17.23 2.64 6.53
N GLU A 119 -16.70 3.80 6.21
CA GLU A 119 -17.14 5.06 6.84
C GLU A 119 -16.84 6.24 5.92
N GLU A 120 -17.66 7.27 5.99
CA GLU A 120 -17.44 8.52 5.29
C GLU A 120 -16.23 9.26 5.86
N VAL A 121 -15.29 9.59 5.00
CA VAL A 121 -14.07 10.35 5.31
C VAL A 121 -13.98 11.57 4.42
N GLU A 122 -13.74 12.73 5.02
CA GLU A 122 -13.52 13.98 4.31
C GLU A 122 -12.04 14.14 3.97
N ARG A 123 -11.73 14.33 2.68
CA ARG A 123 -10.37 14.54 2.19
C ARG A 123 -10.30 15.66 1.14
N PRO A 124 -9.14 16.33 0.98
CA PRO A 124 -8.88 17.17 -0.19
C PRO A 124 -9.21 16.47 -1.50
N THR A 125 -9.88 17.21 -2.43
CA THR A 125 -10.30 16.66 -3.73
C THR A 125 -9.13 16.44 -4.68
N GLN A 126 -8.05 17.19 -4.49
CA GLN A 126 -6.86 17.15 -5.33
C GLN A 126 -5.61 17.14 -4.45
N VAL A 127 -4.63 16.37 -4.84
CA VAL A 127 -3.33 16.30 -4.16
C VAL A 127 -2.20 16.27 -5.18
N LYS A 128 -1.04 16.79 -4.78
CA LYS A 128 0.21 16.58 -5.50
C LYS A 128 1.11 15.70 -4.64
N VAL A 129 1.55 14.58 -5.20
CA VAL A 129 2.39 13.58 -4.54
C VAL A 129 3.76 13.58 -5.20
N ARG A 130 4.81 13.76 -4.41
CA ARG A 130 6.19 13.50 -4.81
C ARG A 130 6.57 12.10 -4.37
N PHE A 131 7.21 11.34 -5.24
CA PHE A 131 7.63 9.97 -4.96
C PHE A 131 8.83 9.57 -5.82
N MET A 132 9.43 8.45 -5.51
CA MET A 132 10.44 7.80 -6.34
C MET A 132 9.80 6.63 -7.10
N ASP A 133 10.10 6.51 -8.39
CA ASP A 133 9.70 5.37 -9.20
C ASP A 133 10.67 4.18 -9.03
N LEU A 134 10.35 3.05 -9.68
CA LEU A 134 11.19 1.85 -9.63
C LEU A 134 12.57 2.02 -10.29
N ASP A 135 12.78 3.06 -11.08
CA ASP A 135 14.10 3.39 -11.65
C ASP A 135 14.93 4.29 -10.73
N GLY A 136 14.38 4.64 -9.56
CA GLY A 136 15.01 5.51 -8.57
C GLY A 136 14.93 6.99 -8.93
N LYS A 137 14.07 7.37 -9.87
CA LYS A 137 13.87 8.76 -10.29
C LYS A 137 12.76 9.40 -9.47
N THR A 138 12.98 10.63 -9.04
CA THR A 138 11.94 11.44 -8.39
C THR A 138 10.93 11.89 -9.43
N GLN A 139 9.64 11.67 -9.10
CA GLN A 139 8.48 12.02 -9.89
C GLN A 139 7.53 12.89 -9.06
N GLU A 140 6.69 13.67 -9.74
CA GLU A 140 5.53 14.34 -9.13
C GLU A 140 4.28 13.99 -9.94
N LEU A 141 3.20 13.69 -9.22
CA LEU A 141 1.90 13.38 -9.79
C LEU A 141 0.84 14.27 -9.16
N GLU A 142 0.04 14.94 -10.00
CA GLU A 142 -1.22 15.57 -9.59
C GLU A 142 -2.33 14.53 -9.72
N ALA A 143 -3.01 14.24 -8.61
CA ALA A 143 -4.11 13.29 -8.55
C ALA A 143 -5.40 13.97 -8.14
N ASN A 144 -6.52 13.49 -8.67
CA ASN A 144 -7.88 13.91 -8.32
C ASN A 144 -8.80 12.69 -8.19
N GLY A 145 -10.03 12.93 -7.74
CA GLY A 145 -11.05 11.88 -7.63
C GLY A 145 -10.58 10.70 -6.79
N LEU A 146 -10.90 9.47 -7.23
CA LEU A 146 -10.59 8.25 -6.50
C LEU A 146 -9.08 8.09 -6.26
N LEU A 147 -8.24 8.40 -7.25
CA LEU A 147 -6.79 8.28 -7.08
C LEU A 147 -6.26 9.21 -5.97
N ALA A 148 -6.77 10.44 -5.87
CA ALA A 148 -6.39 11.35 -4.79
C ALA A 148 -6.78 10.78 -3.42
N THR A 149 -7.96 10.19 -3.28
CA THR A 149 -8.42 9.56 -2.04
C THR A 149 -7.54 8.37 -1.68
N VAL A 150 -7.28 7.46 -2.63
CA VAL A 150 -6.44 6.27 -2.44
C VAL A 150 -5.02 6.66 -2.02
N LEU A 151 -4.38 7.61 -2.71
CA LEU A 151 -3.02 8.04 -2.36
C LEU A 151 -2.94 8.64 -0.96
N GLN A 152 -3.92 9.45 -0.56
CA GLN A 152 -3.97 9.97 0.82
C GLN A 152 -4.12 8.85 1.85
N HIS A 153 -5.02 7.88 1.59
CA HIS A 153 -5.24 6.72 2.44
C HIS A 153 -3.96 5.87 2.61
N GLU A 154 -3.30 5.55 1.50
CA GLU A 154 -2.10 4.70 1.55
C GLU A 154 -0.86 5.44 2.12
N ILE A 155 -0.75 6.75 1.89
CA ILE A 155 0.30 7.56 2.52
C ILE A 155 0.08 7.65 4.03
N ASP A 156 -1.18 7.76 4.50
CA ASP A 156 -1.51 7.69 5.93
C ASP A 156 -0.97 6.40 6.55
N HIS A 157 -1.17 5.24 5.90
CA HIS A 157 -0.61 3.98 6.38
C HIS A 157 0.91 4.03 6.57
N THR A 158 1.64 4.69 5.68
CA THR A 158 3.10 4.84 5.83
C THR A 158 3.49 5.71 7.03
N ASN A 159 2.58 6.51 7.54
CA ASN A 159 2.74 7.36 8.72
C ASN A 159 2.12 6.77 10.00
N GLY A 160 1.62 5.52 9.94
CA GLY A 160 0.96 4.85 11.06
C GLY A 160 -0.45 5.37 11.36
N ILE A 161 -1.06 6.08 10.40
CA ILE A 161 -2.41 6.62 10.46
C ILE A 161 -3.37 5.67 9.73
N LEU A 162 -4.57 5.47 10.25
CA LEU A 162 -5.62 4.68 9.63
C LEU A 162 -6.80 5.60 9.30
N PHE A 163 -7.61 5.24 8.28
CA PHE A 163 -8.76 6.07 7.90
C PHE A 163 -9.73 6.32 9.06
N ILE A 164 -9.82 5.41 10.03
CA ILE A 164 -10.61 5.57 11.25
C ILE A 164 -10.11 6.69 12.19
N ASP A 165 -8.94 7.25 11.95
CA ASP A 165 -8.43 8.41 12.71
C ASP A 165 -9.03 9.73 12.21
N HIS A 166 -9.60 9.73 10.98
CA HIS A 166 -10.28 10.87 10.38
C HIS A 166 -11.78 10.95 10.74
N ILE A 167 -12.33 9.95 11.45
CA ILE A 167 -13.72 9.92 11.89
C ILE A 167 -13.85 10.29 13.36
N SER A 168 -15.10 10.43 13.85
CA SER A 168 -15.33 10.79 15.25
C SER A 168 -14.71 9.77 16.22
N LYS A 169 -14.22 10.26 17.36
CA LYS A 169 -13.64 9.41 18.42
C LYS A 169 -14.58 8.27 18.83
N LEU A 170 -15.88 8.54 18.92
CA LEU A 170 -16.87 7.52 19.30
C LEU A 170 -16.94 6.37 18.29
N LYS A 171 -16.96 6.68 16.99
CA LYS A 171 -16.97 5.69 15.92
C LYS A 171 -15.66 4.90 15.92
N ARG A 172 -14.52 5.58 15.96
CA ARG A 172 -13.20 4.95 16.03
C ARG A 172 -13.08 3.98 17.19
N ASP A 173 -13.45 4.40 18.41
CA ASP A 173 -13.33 3.56 19.60
C ASP A 173 -14.21 2.30 19.51
N ARG A 174 -15.40 2.40 18.89
CA ARG A 174 -16.27 1.24 18.61
C ARG A 174 -15.60 0.23 17.68
N VAL A 175 -15.00 0.70 16.59
CA VAL A 175 -14.30 -0.14 15.62
C VAL A 175 -13.13 -0.87 16.30
N VAL A 176 -12.26 -0.13 16.97
CA VAL A 176 -11.10 -0.72 17.66
C VAL A 176 -11.55 -1.79 18.68
N LYS A 177 -12.60 -1.52 19.47
CA LYS A 177 -13.17 -2.52 20.41
C LYS A 177 -13.73 -3.74 19.70
N LYS A 178 -14.42 -3.57 18.55
CA LYS A 178 -14.96 -4.69 17.76
C LYS A 178 -13.83 -5.63 17.32
N PHE A 179 -12.78 -5.09 16.72
CA PHE A 179 -11.65 -5.88 16.23
C PHE A 179 -10.81 -6.49 17.38
N ALA A 180 -10.59 -5.75 18.47
CA ALA A 180 -9.91 -6.29 19.65
C ALA A 180 -10.65 -7.49 20.26
N LYS A 181 -12.01 -7.45 20.28
CA LYS A 181 -12.83 -8.58 20.76
C LYS A 181 -12.78 -9.77 19.79
N ALA A 182 -12.77 -9.55 18.46
CA ALA A 182 -12.67 -10.60 17.49
C ALA A 182 -11.31 -11.33 17.61
N ALA A 183 -10.21 -10.59 17.65
CA ALA A 183 -8.86 -11.14 17.77
C ALA A 183 -8.66 -12.00 19.03
N LYS A 184 -9.31 -11.66 20.17
CA LYS A 184 -9.28 -12.48 21.38
C LYS A 184 -9.96 -13.83 21.21
N ARG A 185 -11.05 -13.89 20.44
CA ARG A 185 -11.81 -15.13 20.24
C ARG A 185 -11.10 -16.13 19.29
N GLU A 186 -10.22 -15.63 18.43
CA GLU A 186 -9.43 -16.46 17.52
C GLU A 186 -8.22 -17.10 18.22
N THR A 187 -7.84 -16.58 19.40
CA THR A 187 -6.70 -17.08 20.20
C THR A 187 -7.11 -17.99 21.37
N GLU A 188 -8.42 -18.12 21.65
CA GLU A 188 -9.02 -19.05 22.62
C GLU A 188 -9.47 -20.36 21.95
#